data_2b47fd817b2ececd2aaae8a8e3d84c19
#
_entry.id   2b47fd817b2ececd2aaae8a8e3d84c19
#
_cell.length_a   1.000
_cell.length_b   1.000
_cell.length_c   1.000
_cell.angle_alpha   90.00
_cell.angle_beta   90.00
_cell.angle_gamma   90.00
#
_symmetry.space_group_name_H-M   'P 1'
#
loop_
_entity.id
_entity.type
_entity.pdbx_description
1 polymer ?
#
loop_
_entity_poly.entity_id
_entity_poly.type
_entity_poly.pdbx_seq_one_letter_code
_entity_poly.pdbx_strand_id
1 'polypeptide(L)'
;MIESLLVLVVLVVVAYLIVKNYHPALSLIIGALVLLACAWMLGHPIYPAGEGTGFGLFDIFLKFKDTIIAQVSSAGIVIMILFGYSGYMNAIGANQMAVNFLVKPLMKIKRKSLFVPVVFLIGNLMSLVVPSASSLAIILMSILYPMLASMGISSLTAAGVIAMTATIMPTPLGADNVIAANTLGYDVLNYVVWNTKISLPSLLII
;
A
#
# COMPACT_ATOMS: atom_id res chain seq x y z
N MET A 1 -11.51 -19.96 -21.52
CA MET A 1 -11.07 -21.00 -20.55
C MET A 1 -9.54 -21.18 -20.52
N ILE A 2 -8.86 -21.40 -21.66
CA ILE A 2 -7.39 -21.55 -21.71
C ILE A 2 -6.68 -20.30 -21.20
N GLU A 3 -7.14 -19.11 -21.58
CA GLU A 3 -6.56 -17.82 -21.16
C GLU A 3 -6.65 -17.61 -19.65
N SER A 4 -7.82 -17.88 -19.05
CA SER A 4 -7.99 -17.76 -17.59
C SER A 4 -7.11 -18.74 -16.81
N LEU A 5 -6.93 -19.95 -17.35
CA LEU A 5 -6.03 -20.95 -16.76
C LEU A 5 -4.57 -20.48 -16.83
N LEU A 6 -4.16 -19.91 -17.95
CA LEU A 6 -2.81 -19.41 -18.18
C LEU A 6 -2.49 -18.22 -17.25
N VAL A 7 -3.42 -17.28 -17.11
CA VAL A 7 -3.28 -16.18 -16.15
C VAL A 7 -3.12 -16.72 -14.72
N LEU A 8 -3.93 -17.72 -14.33
CA LEU A 8 -3.85 -18.32 -13.02
C LEU A 8 -2.51 -19.01 -12.78
N VAL A 9 -2.00 -19.74 -13.77
CA VAL A 9 -0.68 -20.41 -13.68
C VAL A 9 0.43 -19.36 -13.49
N VAL A 10 0.43 -18.29 -14.29
CA VAL A 10 1.44 -17.22 -14.15
C VAL A 10 1.36 -16.55 -12.79
N LEU A 11 0.17 -16.28 -12.28
CA LEU A 11 -0.01 -15.71 -10.93
C LEU A 11 0.53 -16.64 -9.83
N VAL A 12 0.28 -17.96 -9.94
CA VAL A 12 0.81 -18.93 -8.98
C VAL A 12 2.33 -18.99 -9.04
N VAL A 13 2.92 -18.96 -10.24
CA VAL A 13 4.38 -18.95 -10.41
C VAL A 13 4.99 -17.68 -9.82
N VAL A 14 4.41 -16.51 -10.09
CA VAL A 14 4.88 -15.23 -9.50
C VAL A 14 4.76 -15.25 -7.98
N ALA A 15 3.64 -15.72 -7.43
CA ALA A 15 3.47 -15.86 -5.98
C ALA A 15 4.52 -16.81 -5.39
N TYR A 16 4.79 -17.95 -6.03
CA TYR A 16 5.82 -18.89 -5.61
C TYR A 16 7.21 -18.25 -5.60
N LEU A 17 7.57 -17.47 -6.63
CA LEU A 17 8.85 -16.77 -6.69
C LEU A 17 9.01 -15.78 -5.55
N ILE A 18 7.94 -15.02 -5.22
CA ILE A 18 7.94 -14.07 -4.11
C ILE A 18 8.11 -14.78 -2.76
N VAL A 19 7.39 -15.90 -2.55
CA VAL A 19 7.53 -16.72 -1.33
C VAL A 19 8.94 -17.30 -1.19
N LYS A 20 9.60 -17.61 -2.31
CA LYS A 20 11.00 -18.06 -2.35
C LYS A 20 12.03 -16.95 -2.17
N ASN A 21 11.59 -15.73 -1.77
CA ASN A 21 12.43 -14.55 -1.55
C ASN A 21 13.17 -14.03 -2.81
N TYR A 22 12.67 -14.33 -4.02
CA TYR A 22 13.11 -13.62 -5.21
C TYR A 22 12.59 -12.16 -5.15
N HIS A 23 13.30 -11.25 -5.82
CA HIS A 23 12.96 -9.84 -5.81
C HIS A 23 11.54 -9.59 -6.36
N PRO A 24 10.59 -9.07 -5.57
CA PRO A 24 9.18 -9.02 -5.95
C PRO A 24 8.93 -8.23 -7.25
N ALA A 25 9.61 -7.10 -7.43
CA ALA A 25 9.45 -6.27 -8.63
C ALA A 25 9.89 -7.03 -9.89
N LEU A 26 11.02 -7.75 -9.84
CA LEU A 26 11.49 -8.55 -10.98
C LEU A 26 10.53 -9.70 -11.28
N SER A 27 10.02 -10.39 -10.26
CA SER A 27 9.06 -11.48 -10.43
C SER A 27 7.77 -10.99 -11.10
N LEU A 28 7.26 -9.81 -10.72
CA LEU A 28 6.09 -9.19 -11.33
C LEU A 28 6.35 -8.75 -12.77
N ILE A 29 7.51 -8.15 -13.06
CA ILE A 29 7.88 -7.72 -14.42
C ILE A 29 7.98 -8.93 -15.36
N ILE A 30 8.66 -9.98 -14.91
CA ILE A 30 8.78 -11.21 -15.72
C ILE A 30 7.40 -11.82 -15.95
N GLY A 31 6.55 -11.90 -14.91
CA GLY A 31 5.18 -12.40 -15.04
C GLY A 31 4.36 -11.59 -16.05
N ALA A 32 4.46 -10.27 -16.04
CA ALA A 32 3.78 -9.39 -16.98
C ALA A 32 4.28 -9.61 -18.43
N LEU A 33 5.60 -9.74 -18.65
CA LEU A 33 6.16 -10.01 -19.96
C LEU A 33 5.75 -11.38 -20.49
N VAL A 34 5.70 -12.40 -19.62
CA VAL A 34 5.22 -13.73 -19.99
C VAL A 34 3.74 -13.70 -20.40
N LEU A 35 2.89 -12.96 -19.65
CA LEU A 35 1.48 -12.82 -20.02
C LEU A 35 1.29 -12.10 -21.37
N LEU A 36 2.06 -11.04 -21.65
CA LEU A 36 2.04 -10.36 -22.94
C LEU A 36 2.49 -11.29 -24.08
N ALA A 37 3.55 -12.07 -23.87
CA ALA A 37 4.02 -13.04 -24.84
C ALA A 37 2.96 -14.13 -25.12
N CYS A 38 2.32 -14.65 -24.07
CA CYS A 38 1.24 -15.62 -24.21
C CYS A 38 0.02 -15.05 -24.95
N ALA A 39 -0.36 -13.81 -24.66
CA ALA A 39 -1.45 -13.12 -25.36
C ALA A 39 -1.15 -13.01 -26.86
N TRP A 40 0.05 -12.61 -27.21
CA TRP A 40 0.49 -12.56 -28.61
C TRP A 40 0.48 -13.94 -29.27
N MET A 41 0.98 -14.99 -28.62
CA MET A 41 0.96 -16.37 -29.13
C MET A 41 -0.45 -16.91 -29.35
N LEU A 42 -1.43 -16.45 -28.57
CA LEU A 42 -2.85 -16.79 -28.71
C LEU A 42 -3.56 -15.96 -29.79
N GLY A 43 -2.86 -15.07 -30.49
CA GLY A 43 -3.38 -14.26 -31.57
C GLY A 43 -4.06 -12.97 -31.13
N HIS A 44 -3.92 -12.56 -29.85
CA HIS A 44 -4.42 -11.27 -29.38
C HIS A 44 -3.47 -10.13 -29.79
N PRO A 45 -3.95 -9.10 -30.49
CA PRO A 45 -3.11 -7.97 -30.83
C PRO A 45 -2.76 -7.18 -29.57
N ILE A 46 -1.46 -6.86 -29.38
CA ILE A 46 -0.97 -6.06 -28.25
C ILE A 46 -1.29 -4.57 -28.43
N TYR A 47 -1.34 -4.12 -29.67
CA TYR A 47 -1.76 -2.79 -30.09
C TYR A 47 -2.87 -2.86 -31.13
N PRO A 48 -3.74 -1.84 -31.21
CA PRO A 48 -4.65 -1.67 -32.33
C PRO A 48 -3.93 -1.64 -33.69
N ALA A 49 -4.64 -1.98 -34.74
CA ALA A 49 -4.07 -1.98 -36.10
C ALA A 49 -3.52 -0.58 -36.45
N GLY A 50 -2.25 -0.50 -36.79
CA GLY A 50 -1.56 0.73 -37.18
C GLY A 50 -0.80 1.47 -36.06
N GLU A 51 -0.93 1.06 -34.79
CA GLU A 51 -0.25 1.70 -33.65
C GLU A 51 1.00 0.96 -33.18
N GLY A 52 1.18 -0.29 -33.59
CA GLY A 52 2.31 -1.14 -33.24
C GLY A 52 3.49 -1.01 -34.19
N THR A 53 4.58 -1.74 -33.89
CA THR A 53 5.76 -1.84 -34.73
C THR A 53 5.55 -2.73 -35.97
N GLY A 54 4.43 -3.44 -36.07
CA GLY A 54 4.15 -4.45 -37.08
C GLY A 54 4.76 -5.83 -36.80
N PHE A 55 5.55 -5.97 -35.73
CA PHE A 55 6.10 -7.23 -35.29
C PHE A 55 5.80 -7.47 -33.79
N GLY A 56 4.94 -8.43 -33.50
CA GLY A 56 4.37 -8.63 -32.17
C GLY A 56 5.38 -8.81 -31.03
N LEU A 57 6.57 -9.36 -31.32
CA LEU A 57 7.60 -9.48 -30.29
C LEU A 57 8.13 -8.10 -29.87
N PHE A 58 8.32 -7.17 -30.79
CA PHE A 58 8.72 -5.81 -30.48
C PHE A 58 7.58 -5.01 -29.83
N ASP A 59 6.33 -5.32 -30.18
CA ASP A 59 5.14 -4.71 -29.55
C ASP A 59 5.04 -5.02 -28.05
N ILE A 60 5.53 -6.18 -27.59
CA ILE A 60 5.62 -6.52 -26.18
C ILE A 60 6.51 -5.52 -25.43
N PHE A 61 7.70 -5.26 -25.95
CA PHE A 61 8.65 -4.30 -25.34
C PHE A 61 8.16 -2.87 -25.45
N LEU A 62 7.54 -2.53 -26.57
CA LEU A 62 6.93 -1.21 -26.75
C LEU A 62 5.82 -0.98 -25.73
N LYS A 63 4.92 -1.96 -25.54
CA LYS A 63 3.85 -1.90 -24.53
C LYS A 63 4.37 -1.79 -23.11
N PHE A 64 5.44 -2.54 -22.79
CA PHE A 64 6.11 -2.44 -21.51
C PHE A 64 6.68 -1.04 -21.27
N LYS A 65 7.41 -0.48 -22.26
CA LYS A 65 7.93 0.89 -22.21
C LYS A 65 6.81 1.91 -22.02
N ASP A 66 5.75 1.85 -22.82
CA ASP A 66 4.65 2.81 -22.76
C ASP A 66 3.89 2.73 -21.45
N THR A 67 3.72 1.53 -20.91
CA THR A 67 3.11 1.32 -19.59
C THR A 67 3.97 1.95 -18.48
N ILE A 68 5.29 1.75 -18.50
CA ILE A 68 6.18 2.37 -17.51
C ILE A 68 6.11 3.89 -17.61
N ILE A 69 6.22 4.46 -18.82
CA ILE A 69 6.18 5.91 -19.02
C ILE A 69 4.85 6.48 -18.52
N ALA A 70 3.73 5.85 -18.88
CA ALA A 70 2.41 6.28 -18.44
C ALA A 70 2.27 6.24 -16.90
N GLN A 71 2.71 5.16 -16.25
CA GLN A 71 2.64 5.03 -14.79
C GLN A 71 3.57 5.99 -14.06
N VAL A 72 4.79 6.18 -14.55
CA VAL A 72 5.73 7.14 -13.96
C VAL A 72 5.21 8.56 -14.11
N SER A 73 4.69 8.93 -15.29
CA SER A 73 4.21 10.29 -15.56
C SER A 73 2.91 10.63 -14.82
N SER A 74 2.05 9.65 -14.53
CA SER A 74 0.78 9.88 -13.83
C SER A 74 0.95 9.77 -12.31
N ALA A 75 1.06 8.57 -11.79
CA ALA A 75 1.11 8.31 -10.36
C ALA A 75 2.54 8.36 -9.79
N GLY A 76 3.55 7.95 -10.57
CA GLY A 76 4.92 7.76 -10.09
C GLY A 76 5.56 9.04 -9.56
N ILE A 77 5.41 10.16 -10.27
CA ILE A 77 5.98 11.45 -9.83
C ILE A 77 5.33 11.91 -8.52
N VAL A 78 3.99 11.81 -8.42
CA VAL A 78 3.27 12.18 -7.20
C VAL A 78 3.72 11.31 -6.03
N ILE A 79 3.82 9.99 -6.24
CA ILE A 79 4.28 9.03 -5.25
C ILE A 79 5.71 9.36 -4.79
N MET A 80 6.63 9.63 -5.72
CA MET A 80 8.02 9.99 -5.37
C MET A 80 8.09 11.25 -4.54
N ILE A 81 7.32 12.29 -4.85
CA ILE A 81 7.25 13.53 -4.06
C ILE A 81 6.70 13.25 -2.66
N LEU A 82 5.61 12.48 -2.55
CA LEU A 82 5.00 12.12 -1.27
C LEU A 82 5.94 11.28 -0.39
N PHE A 83 6.64 10.30 -0.97
CA PHE A 83 7.65 9.53 -0.23
C PHE A 83 8.85 10.38 0.18
N GLY A 84 9.29 11.31 -0.68
CA GLY A 84 10.33 12.27 -0.35
C GLY A 84 9.94 13.15 0.84
N TYR A 85 8.71 13.69 0.81
CA TYR A 85 8.14 14.45 1.93
C TYR A 85 8.06 13.60 3.21
N SER A 86 7.52 12.40 3.13
CA SER A 86 7.42 11.49 4.28
C SER A 86 8.80 11.13 4.84
N GLY A 87 9.77 10.87 3.98
CA GLY A 87 11.17 10.62 4.36
C GLY A 87 11.80 11.82 5.06
N TYR A 88 11.58 13.03 4.55
CA TYR A 88 12.05 14.26 5.19
C TYR A 88 11.43 14.46 6.58
N MET A 89 10.10 14.33 6.71
CA MET A 89 9.39 14.43 7.98
C MET A 89 9.89 13.41 9.01
N ASN A 90 10.25 12.22 8.55
CA ASN A 90 10.86 11.19 9.41
C ASN A 90 12.29 11.58 9.82
N ALA A 91 13.11 12.08 8.90
CA ALA A 91 14.50 12.48 9.16
C ALA A 91 14.62 13.63 10.16
N ILE A 92 13.71 14.61 10.13
CA ILE A 92 13.68 15.72 11.11
C ILE A 92 12.99 15.35 12.43
N GLY A 93 12.50 14.11 12.58
CA GLY A 93 11.83 13.63 13.78
C GLY A 93 10.39 14.13 13.96
N ALA A 94 9.81 14.80 12.98
CA ALA A 94 8.44 15.33 13.06
C ALA A 94 7.40 14.22 13.24
N ASN A 95 7.56 13.10 12.53
CA ASN A 95 6.68 11.93 12.68
C ASN A 95 6.72 11.39 14.12
N GLN A 96 7.93 11.26 14.70
CA GLN A 96 8.12 10.81 16.08
C GLN A 96 7.48 11.76 17.08
N MET A 97 7.60 13.07 16.86
CA MET A 97 6.99 14.09 17.73
C MET A 97 5.47 14.05 17.65
N ALA A 98 4.88 13.92 16.47
CA ALA A 98 3.45 13.79 16.28
C ALA A 98 2.89 12.54 16.99
N VAL A 99 3.57 11.40 16.83
CA VAL A 99 3.19 10.15 17.51
C VAL A 99 3.29 10.31 19.03
N ASN A 100 4.39 10.87 19.55
CA ASN A 100 4.56 11.11 20.98
C ASN A 100 3.45 12.01 21.55
N PHE A 101 3.05 13.05 20.82
CA PHE A 101 1.98 13.94 21.23
C PHE A 101 0.63 13.20 21.32
N LEU A 102 0.29 12.39 20.32
CA LEU A 102 -0.94 11.62 20.26
C LEU A 102 -0.99 10.44 21.25
N VAL A 103 0.17 9.91 21.66
CA VAL A 103 0.26 8.81 22.65
C VAL A 103 0.11 9.34 24.10
N LYS A 104 0.45 10.60 24.38
CA LYS A 104 0.35 11.16 25.74
C LYS A 104 -0.98 10.91 26.46
N PRO A 105 -2.16 11.09 25.84
CA PRO A 105 -3.43 10.82 26.50
C PRO A 105 -3.63 9.34 26.84
N LEU A 106 -3.02 8.41 26.08
CA LEU A 106 -3.08 6.96 26.35
C LEU A 106 -2.48 6.61 27.72
N MET A 107 -1.45 7.33 28.14
CA MET A 107 -0.78 7.08 29.43
C MET A 107 -1.71 7.28 30.65
N LYS A 108 -2.85 7.95 30.47
CA LYS A 108 -3.88 8.18 31.51
C LYS A 108 -4.88 7.03 31.63
N ILE A 109 -4.93 6.11 30.67
CA ILE A 109 -5.90 5.01 30.63
C ILE A 109 -5.36 3.85 31.45
N LYS A 110 -6.04 3.54 32.56
CA LYS A 110 -5.67 2.45 33.48
C LYS A 110 -6.40 1.13 33.21
N ARG A 111 -7.52 1.15 32.46
CA ARG A 111 -8.34 -0.03 32.19
C ARG A 111 -7.84 -0.79 30.97
N LYS A 112 -7.41 -2.04 31.17
CA LYS A 112 -6.87 -2.90 30.08
C LYS A 112 -7.85 -3.09 28.91
N SER A 113 -9.15 -3.30 29.21
CA SER A 113 -10.16 -3.55 28.17
C SER A 113 -10.42 -2.37 27.24
N LEU A 114 -10.19 -1.13 27.72
CA LEU A 114 -10.33 0.07 26.89
C LEU A 114 -9.03 0.46 26.19
N PHE A 115 -7.90 -0.01 26.70
CA PHE A 115 -6.60 0.38 26.18
C PHE A 115 -6.37 -0.14 24.76
N VAL A 116 -6.71 -1.41 24.49
CA VAL A 116 -6.53 -2.03 23.17
C VAL A 116 -7.35 -1.34 22.07
N PRO A 117 -8.67 -1.12 22.21
CA PRO A 117 -9.46 -0.38 21.23
C PRO A 117 -8.97 1.07 21.03
N VAL A 118 -8.58 1.75 22.11
CA VAL A 118 -8.09 3.14 21.99
C VAL A 118 -6.73 3.20 21.30
N VAL A 119 -5.82 2.26 21.56
CA VAL A 119 -4.56 2.13 20.83
C VAL A 119 -4.81 1.90 19.34
N PHE A 120 -5.76 1.04 18.99
CA PHE A 120 -6.16 0.79 17.62
C PHE A 120 -6.67 2.07 16.92
N LEU A 121 -7.59 2.79 17.54
CA LEU A 121 -8.15 4.02 16.98
C LEU A 121 -7.08 5.13 16.85
N ILE A 122 -6.26 5.34 17.87
CA ILE A 122 -5.19 6.33 17.82
C ILE A 122 -4.13 5.94 16.80
N GLY A 123 -3.77 4.67 16.70
CA GLY A 123 -2.84 4.18 15.69
C GLY A 123 -3.35 4.43 14.27
N ASN A 124 -4.64 4.18 14.00
CA ASN A 124 -5.25 4.53 12.72
C ASN A 124 -5.31 6.05 12.47
N LEU A 125 -5.53 6.86 13.50
CA LEU A 125 -5.45 8.32 13.38
C LEU A 125 -4.01 8.77 13.04
N MET A 126 -3.00 8.12 13.62
CA MET A 126 -1.59 8.40 13.32
C MET A 126 -1.22 8.04 11.89
N SER A 127 -1.86 7.03 11.29
CA SER A 127 -1.63 6.65 9.90
C SER A 127 -2.02 7.75 8.90
N LEU A 128 -2.89 8.70 9.30
CA LEU A 128 -3.21 9.87 8.49
C LEU A 128 -2.04 10.85 8.39
N VAL A 129 -1.21 10.90 9.44
CA VAL A 129 -0.06 11.83 9.54
C VAL A 129 1.22 11.15 9.02
N VAL A 130 1.39 9.85 9.32
CA VAL A 130 2.53 9.04 8.90
C VAL A 130 2.07 8.08 7.81
N PRO A 131 2.19 8.44 6.52
CA PRO A 131 1.59 7.68 5.41
C PRO A 131 2.37 6.40 5.05
N SER A 132 3.34 6.01 5.87
CA SER A 132 4.13 4.78 5.70
C SER A 132 3.79 3.80 6.81
N ALA A 133 3.09 2.71 6.47
CA ALA A 133 2.70 1.67 7.42
C ALA A 133 3.90 1.06 8.15
N SER A 134 5.01 0.80 7.44
CA SER A 134 6.22 0.24 8.05
C SER A 134 6.91 1.22 9.01
N SER A 135 7.02 2.50 8.62
CA SER A 135 7.59 3.54 9.51
C SER A 135 6.72 3.73 10.74
N LEU A 136 5.40 3.80 10.58
CA LEU A 136 4.45 3.90 11.67
C LEU A 136 4.56 2.70 12.62
N ALA A 137 4.59 1.48 12.08
CA ALA A 137 4.71 0.26 12.88
C ALA A 137 5.98 0.26 13.73
N ILE A 138 7.14 0.64 13.17
CA ILE A 138 8.41 0.73 13.91
C ILE A 138 8.30 1.74 15.06
N ILE A 139 7.72 2.91 14.80
CA ILE A 139 7.55 3.94 15.83
C ILE A 139 6.60 3.45 16.93
N LEU A 140 5.46 2.86 16.56
CA LEU A 140 4.48 2.36 17.51
C LEU A 140 5.00 1.16 18.32
N MET A 141 5.78 0.26 17.69
CA MET A 141 6.43 -0.83 18.40
C MET A 141 7.42 -0.32 19.46
N SER A 142 8.13 0.75 19.18
CA SER A 142 9.07 1.32 20.18
C SER A 142 8.37 2.02 21.34
N ILE A 143 7.18 2.59 21.13
CA ILE A 143 6.46 3.39 22.12
C ILE A 143 5.32 2.61 22.79
N LEU A 144 4.43 2.03 21.98
CA LEU A 144 3.19 1.40 22.49
C LEU A 144 3.42 -0.04 22.97
N TYR A 145 4.34 -0.78 22.36
CA TYR A 145 4.58 -2.16 22.75
C TYR A 145 5.02 -2.28 24.22
N PRO A 146 6.01 -1.51 24.71
CA PRO A 146 6.37 -1.55 26.14
C PRO A 146 5.20 -1.17 27.06
N MET A 147 4.35 -0.22 26.64
CA MET A 147 3.18 0.18 27.40
C MET A 147 2.13 -0.94 27.47
N LEU A 148 1.83 -1.57 26.35
CA LEU A 148 0.90 -2.73 26.28
C LEU A 148 1.41 -3.89 27.13
N ALA A 149 2.72 -4.19 27.06
CA ALA A 149 3.37 -5.23 27.86
C ALA A 149 3.31 -4.93 29.37
N SER A 150 3.58 -3.68 29.79
CA SER A 150 3.51 -3.26 31.19
C SER A 150 2.10 -3.37 31.80
N MET A 151 1.08 -3.29 30.96
CA MET A 151 -0.33 -3.51 31.34
C MET A 151 -0.70 -5.01 31.35
N GLY A 152 0.24 -5.92 31.06
CA GLY A 152 0.02 -7.38 31.02
C GLY A 152 -0.80 -7.83 29.81
N ILE A 153 -0.73 -7.10 28.69
CA ILE A 153 -1.28 -7.52 27.41
C ILE A 153 -0.26 -8.44 26.73
N SER A 154 -0.73 -9.54 26.13
CA SER A 154 0.17 -10.51 25.50
C SER A 154 0.94 -9.88 24.33
N SER A 155 2.16 -10.34 24.11
CA SER A 155 3.01 -9.87 23.00
C SER A 155 2.32 -10.03 21.64
N LEU A 156 1.57 -11.11 21.45
CA LEU A 156 0.82 -11.38 20.23
C LEU A 156 -0.30 -10.34 20.03
N THR A 157 -1.07 -10.04 21.08
CA THR A 157 -2.13 -9.01 21.03
C THR A 157 -1.52 -7.64 20.79
N ALA A 158 -0.42 -7.29 21.45
CA ALA A 158 0.25 -6.01 21.28
C ALA A 158 0.76 -5.83 19.84
N ALA A 159 1.45 -6.85 19.30
CA ALA A 159 1.94 -6.82 17.93
C ALA A 159 0.78 -6.79 16.92
N GLY A 160 -0.28 -7.58 17.14
CA GLY A 160 -1.47 -7.60 16.29
C GLY A 160 -2.16 -6.25 16.20
N VAL A 161 -2.40 -5.60 17.36
CA VAL A 161 -3.03 -4.26 17.39
C VAL A 161 -2.17 -3.23 16.65
N ILE A 162 -0.86 -3.24 16.85
CA ILE A 162 0.06 -2.32 16.16
C ILE A 162 0.06 -2.60 14.64
N ALA A 163 0.08 -3.86 14.24
CA ALA A 163 0.02 -4.23 12.82
C ALA A 163 -1.28 -3.76 12.13
N MET A 164 -2.39 -3.70 12.87
CA MET A 164 -3.68 -3.26 12.34
C MET A 164 -3.87 -1.74 12.31
N THR A 165 -2.94 -0.95 12.83
CA THR A 165 -3.08 0.53 12.89
C THR A 165 -2.95 1.24 11.56
N ALA A 166 -2.47 0.56 10.51
CA ALA A 166 -2.31 1.13 9.17
C ALA A 166 -3.20 0.45 8.12
N THR A 167 -4.26 -0.23 8.55
CA THR A 167 -5.13 -1.02 7.67
C THR A 167 -6.04 -0.14 6.82
N ILE A 168 -6.46 1.01 7.34
CA ILE A 168 -7.35 1.95 6.66
C ILE A 168 -6.71 3.33 6.73
N MET A 169 -6.17 3.79 5.61
CA MET A 169 -5.51 5.08 5.50
C MET A 169 -6.23 6.01 4.53
N PRO A 170 -7.36 6.64 4.91
CA PRO A 170 -8.02 7.63 4.07
C PRO A 170 -7.23 8.94 4.05
N THR A 171 -6.05 8.94 3.44
CA THR A 171 -5.16 10.10 3.35
C THR A 171 -4.74 10.35 1.91
N PRO A 172 -4.67 11.62 1.45
CA PRO A 172 -4.14 11.95 0.14
C PRO A 172 -2.63 11.65 0.02
N LEU A 173 -1.96 11.40 1.15
CA LEU A 173 -0.53 11.04 1.21
C LEU A 173 -0.29 9.54 0.96
N GLY A 174 -1.35 8.71 0.90
CA GLY A 174 -1.25 7.29 0.62
C GLY A 174 -1.09 7.02 -0.88
N ALA A 175 -0.04 6.29 -1.27
CA ALA A 175 0.20 5.95 -2.67
C ALA A 175 -0.95 5.13 -3.28
N ASP A 176 -1.56 4.25 -2.50
CA ASP A 176 -2.74 3.46 -2.84
C ASP A 176 -3.95 4.33 -3.20
N ASN A 177 -4.23 5.37 -2.40
CA ASN A 177 -5.30 6.32 -2.66
C ASN A 177 -5.05 7.15 -3.93
N VAL A 178 -3.81 7.56 -4.17
CA VAL A 178 -3.43 8.29 -5.40
C VAL A 178 -3.60 7.41 -6.64
N ILE A 179 -3.14 6.16 -6.59
CA ILE A 179 -3.29 5.21 -7.70
C ILE A 179 -4.76 4.93 -7.97
N ALA A 180 -5.56 4.65 -6.93
CA ALA A 180 -6.98 4.37 -7.07
C ALA A 180 -7.75 5.57 -7.64
N ALA A 181 -7.50 6.79 -7.13
CA ALA A 181 -8.12 8.01 -7.63
C ALA A 181 -7.80 8.23 -9.11
N ASN A 182 -6.53 8.13 -9.50
CA ASN A 182 -6.10 8.29 -10.89
C ASN A 182 -6.71 7.23 -11.81
N THR A 183 -6.77 5.97 -11.36
CA THR A 183 -7.36 4.87 -12.16
C THR A 183 -8.85 5.08 -12.40
N LEU A 184 -9.56 5.65 -11.40
CA LEU A 184 -10.99 5.92 -11.47
C LEU A 184 -11.31 7.28 -12.10
N GLY A 185 -10.32 8.10 -12.44
CA GLY A 185 -10.50 9.44 -13.00
C GLY A 185 -11.05 10.47 -12.01
N TYR A 186 -10.86 10.24 -10.70
CA TYR A 186 -11.25 11.18 -9.65
C TYR A 186 -10.08 12.04 -9.21
N ASP A 187 -10.40 13.26 -8.74
CA ASP A 187 -9.45 14.02 -7.94
C ASP A 187 -9.13 13.29 -6.63
N VAL A 188 -7.85 13.31 -6.22
CA VAL A 188 -7.36 12.56 -5.06
C VAL A 188 -8.07 12.98 -3.77
N LEU A 189 -8.34 14.28 -3.57
CA LEU A 189 -9.04 14.77 -2.39
C LEU A 189 -10.48 14.29 -2.34
N ASN A 190 -11.18 14.33 -3.47
CA ASN A 190 -12.56 13.83 -3.58
C ASN A 190 -12.62 12.33 -3.31
N TYR A 191 -11.68 11.56 -3.86
CA TYR A 191 -11.58 10.13 -3.58
C TYR A 191 -11.37 9.85 -2.09
N VAL A 192 -10.45 10.57 -1.43
CA VAL A 192 -10.18 10.43 0.00
C VAL A 192 -11.40 10.77 0.85
N VAL A 193 -12.16 11.81 0.50
CA VAL A 193 -13.42 12.15 1.20
C VAL A 193 -14.44 11.01 1.08
N TRP A 194 -14.60 10.40 -0.10
CA TRP A 194 -15.47 9.25 -0.28
C TRP A 194 -14.98 8.03 0.49
N ASN A 195 -13.69 7.73 0.42
CA ASN A 195 -13.08 6.63 1.16
C ASN A 195 -13.26 6.82 2.68
N THR A 196 -13.10 8.03 3.20
CA THR A 196 -13.31 8.35 4.61
C THR A 196 -14.74 8.05 5.08
N LYS A 197 -15.75 8.35 4.24
CA LYS A 197 -17.16 8.08 4.57
C LYS A 197 -17.45 6.59 4.76
N ILE A 198 -16.70 5.72 4.10
CA ILE A 198 -16.84 4.26 4.20
C ILE A 198 -15.94 3.72 5.31
N SER A 199 -14.70 4.21 5.38
CA SER A 199 -13.66 3.70 6.27
C SER A 199 -13.91 4.08 7.73
N LEU A 200 -14.39 5.30 8.00
CA LEU A 200 -14.63 5.76 9.38
C LEU A 200 -15.69 4.94 10.11
N PRO A 201 -16.87 4.67 9.54
CA PRO A 201 -17.83 3.76 10.17
C PRO A 201 -17.28 2.34 10.37
N SER A 202 -16.51 1.83 9.40
CA SER A 202 -15.91 0.50 9.51
C SER A 202 -14.91 0.41 10.66
N LEU A 203 -14.10 1.45 10.89
CA LEU A 203 -13.19 1.54 12.03
C LEU A 203 -13.89 1.58 13.39
N LEU A 204 -15.12 2.10 13.44
CA LEU A 204 -15.90 2.20 14.69
C LEU A 204 -16.65 0.89 15.03
N ILE A 205 -16.82 -0.01 14.05
CA ILE A 205 -17.50 -1.30 14.21
C ILE A 205 -16.53 -2.39 14.67
N ILE A 206 -15.25 -2.27 14.31
CA ILE A 206 -14.18 -3.21 14.69
C ILE A 206 -13.73 -2.95 16.13
#